data_a997ae5260a7e2f54c33d11c952188b3
#
_entry.id   a997ae5260a7e2f54c33d11c952188b3
#
_cell.length_a   1.000
_cell.length_b   1.000
_cell.length_c   1.000
_cell.angle_alpha   90.00
_cell.angle_beta   90.00
_cell.angle_gamma   90.00
#
_symmetry.space_group_name_H-M   'P 1'
#
loop_
_entity.id
_entity.type
_entity.pdbx_description
1 polymer ?
#
loop_
_entity_poly.entity_id
_entity_poly.type
_entity_poly.pdbx_seq_one_letter_code
_entity_poly.pdbx_strand_id
1 'polypeptide(L)'
;MIAQPPSLPAPSIGLPSVLVIVFAVVFSGCASVTAPTVPQLPAPQWESAQLIESITQRRAQFRTLRSLARISYAGPEGKHGFDEAVLVQRPDRLRLETLSMLGAILIVTANDKEIIGYHPRDGVFVRGQSSKANLLRYTQIPLELDEIAALLAGLPPVDAAATPWRQEGNSLMFSPNGRLKDAVAFESQLAVPTKWQRFNGSGAVELTAQFSDYITTAAGLFPTKINVEAPLQGKKLEIRFQEPELNATIPAESFSQQKPAHVQEIPIELIGS
;
A
#
# COMPACT_ATOMS: atom_id res chain seq x y z
N MET A 1 14.33 -66.74 12.83
CA MET A 1 14.09 -67.43 14.09
C MET A 1 12.79 -66.85 14.60
N ILE A 2 11.64 -67.49 14.26
CA ILE A 2 10.95 -68.53 15.04
C ILE A 2 10.62 -67.93 16.44
N ALA A 3 9.39 -67.71 16.90
CA ALA A 3 8.22 -68.58 16.92
C ALA A 3 6.94 -67.81 17.31
N GLN A 4 5.84 -68.19 16.74
CA GLN A 4 4.46 -68.18 17.24
C GLN A 4 4.17 -69.56 17.90
N PRO A 5 2.92 -69.81 18.44
CA PRO A 5 1.96 -69.22 19.34
C PRO A 5 1.75 -70.16 20.58
N PRO A 6 0.67 -70.13 21.35
CA PRO A 6 -0.53 -70.89 21.03
C PRO A 6 -1.92 -70.37 21.48
N SER A 7 -2.90 -71.01 21.01
CA SER A 7 -4.33 -70.88 20.96
C SER A 7 -5.13 -71.38 22.19
N LEU A 8 -6.31 -70.72 22.43
CA LEU A 8 -7.64 -71.19 22.84
C LEU A 8 -7.85 -71.98 24.15
N PRO A 9 -9.05 -71.98 24.79
CA PRO A 9 -10.34 -72.19 24.25
C PRO A 9 -11.55 -71.39 24.86
N ALA A 10 -12.70 -71.50 24.18
CA ALA A 10 -14.03 -71.20 24.73
C ALA A 10 -14.61 -72.43 25.45
N PRO A 11 -15.62 -72.29 26.36
CA PRO A 11 -16.96 -72.63 25.98
C PRO A 11 -18.14 -71.86 26.66
N SER A 12 -19.21 -71.81 26.01
CA SER A 12 -20.58 -72.37 26.18
C SER A 12 -21.61 -71.63 27.06
N ILE A 13 -22.61 -71.12 26.40
CA ILE A 13 -24.08 -71.32 26.54
C ILE A 13 -24.74 -71.09 27.92
N GLY A 14 -25.69 -70.13 27.94
CA GLY A 14 -26.72 -69.98 28.95
C GLY A 14 -27.68 -68.82 28.67
N LEU A 15 -28.77 -69.04 27.89
CA LEU A 15 -30.03 -68.28 27.99
C LEU A 15 -30.88 -68.91 29.16
N PRO A 16 -31.89 -68.29 29.76
CA PRO A 16 -32.70 -67.13 29.36
C PRO A 16 -33.04 -66.17 30.52
N SER A 17 -33.47 -64.95 30.21
CA SER A 17 -34.62 -64.32 30.88
C SER A 17 -34.97 -63.01 30.22
N VAL A 18 -36.17 -62.98 29.71
CA VAL A 18 -36.89 -61.85 29.13
C VAL A 18 -36.98 -60.73 30.22
N LEU A 19 -36.39 -59.57 29.93
CA LEU A 19 -36.75 -58.32 30.60
C LEU A 19 -36.92 -57.26 29.52
N VAL A 20 -38.19 -56.94 29.22
CA VAL A 20 -38.61 -55.85 28.37
C VAL A 20 -38.29 -54.55 29.11
N ILE A 21 -37.21 -53.86 28.73
CA ILE A 21 -36.96 -52.48 29.14
C ILE A 21 -37.37 -51.60 27.96
N VAL A 22 -38.47 -50.88 28.16
CA VAL A 22 -38.92 -49.80 27.27
C VAL A 22 -37.92 -48.71 27.33
N PHE A 23 -37.11 -48.57 26.28
CA PHE A 23 -36.15 -47.49 26.14
C PHE A 23 -36.89 -46.28 25.59
N ALA A 24 -37.25 -45.34 26.49
CA ALA A 24 -37.76 -44.03 26.13
C ALA A 24 -36.63 -43.23 25.49
N VAL A 25 -36.62 -43.14 24.14
CA VAL A 25 -35.70 -42.27 23.37
C VAL A 25 -36.15 -40.83 23.59
N VAL A 26 -35.48 -40.15 24.49
CA VAL A 26 -35.57 -38.68 24.65
C VAL A 26 -34.81 -38.06 23.50
N PHE A 27 -35.52 -37.65 22.45
CA PHE A 27 -34.96 -36.80 21.41
C PHE A 27 -34.67 -35.46 22.01
N SER A 28 -33.42 -35.25 22.46
CA SER A 28 -32.89 -33.93 22.77
C SER A 28 -32.72 -33.18 21.45
N GLY A 29 -33.75 -32.50 20.99
CA GLY A 29 -33.67 -31.55 19.89
C GLY A 29 -32.71 -30.41 20.30
N CYS A 30 -31.50 -30.39 19.72
CA CYS A 30 -30.67 -29.19 19.72
C CYS A 30 -31.42 -28.11 18.94
N ALA A 31 -32.18 -27.28 19.62
CA ALA A 31 -32.65 -26.02 19.05
C ALA A 31 -31.42 -25.16 18.78
N SER A 32 -31.03 -25.09 17.53
CA SER A 32 -30.03 -24.09 17.07
C SER A 32 -30.62 -22.73 17.39
N VAL A 33 -30.12 -22.08 18.46
CA VAL A 33 -30.42 -20.67 18.74
C VAL A 33 -29.74 -19.89 17.63
N THR A 34 -30.49 -19.58 16.57
CA THR A 34 -30.09 -18.59 15.57
C THR A 34 -29.92 -17.28 16.33
N ALA A 35 -28.67 -16.86 16.51
CA ALA A 35 -28.38 -15.52 17.03
C ALA A 35 -29.16 -14.51 16.18
N PRO A 36 -29.83 -13.52 16.80
CA PRO A 36 -30.56 -12.51 16.05
C PRO A 36 -29.57 -11.86 15.07
N THR A 37 -29.82 -12.00 13.77
CA THR A 37 -29.10 -11.30 12.73
C THR A 37 -29.40 -9.82 12.95
N VAL A 38 -28.44 -9.09 13.52
CA VAL A 38 -28.53 -7.64 13.59
C VAL A 38 -28.67 -7.17 12.13
N PRO A 39 -29.73 -6.42 11.78
CA PRO A 39 -29.87 -5.89 10.44
C PRO A 39 -28.63 -5.06 10.13
N GLN A 40 -27.76 -5.52 9.25
CA GLN A 40 -26.67 -4.72 8.73
C GLN A 40 -27.34 -3.58 7.96
N LEU A 41 -27.20 -2.37 8.49
CA LEU A 41 -27.55 -1.18 7.74
C LEU A 41 -26.83 -1.24 6.39
N PRO A 42 -27.53 -1.01 5.27
CA PRO A 42 -26.87 -0.95 3.98
C PRO A 42 -25.74 0.07 4.04
N ALA A 43 -24.57 -0.31 3.57
CA ALA A 43 -23.42 0.59 3.52
C ALA A 43 -23.84 1.87 2.76
N PRO A 44 -23.48 3.06 3.23
CA PRO A 44 -23.75 4.29 2.52
C PRO A 44 -23.27 4.18 1.08
N GLN A 45 -24.12 4.45 0.13
CA GLN A 45 -23.73 4.57 -1.26
C GLN A 45 -23.42 6.03 -1.53
N TRP A 46 -22.15 6.32 -1.78
CA TRP A 46 -21.70 7.65 -2.15
C TRP A 46 -22.02 7.93 -3.61
N GLU A 47 -22.46 9.13 -3.89
CA GLU A 47 -22.59 9.60 -5.27
C GLU A 47 -21.22 9.96 -5.85
N SER A 48 -21.08 9.85 -7.18
CA SER A 48 -19.85 10.18 -7.91
C SER A 48 -19.29 11.56 -7.54
N ALA A 49 -20.16 12.56 -7.44
CA ALA A 49 -19.77 13.92 -7.07
C ALA A 49 -19.15 13.99 -5.67
N GLN A 50 -19.66 13.23 -4.70
CA GLN A 50 -19.14 13.19 -3.33
C GLN A 50 -17.76 12.50 -3.28
N LEU A 51 -17.56 11.44 -4.05
CA LEU A 51 -16.27 10.74 -4.15
C LEU A 51 -15.20 11.62 -4.83
N ILE A 52 -15.57 12.34 -5.89
CA ILE A 52 -14.71 13.31 -6.56
C ILE A 52 -14.33 14.44 -5.60
N GLU A 53 -15.31 14.99 -4.90
CA GLU A 53 -15.11 16.04 -3.91
C GLU A 53 -14.19 15.57 -2.78
N SER A 54 -14.32 14.34 -2.29
CA SER A 54 -13.44 13.76 -1.28
C SER A 54 -11.98 13.76 -1.74
N ILE A 55 -11.68 13.33 -2.97
CA ILE A 55 -10.30 13.37 -3.51
C ILE A 55 -9.83 14.83 -3.61
N THR A 56 -10.66 15.72 -4.14
CA THR A 56 -10.30 17.12 -4.38
C THR A 56 -10.00 17.86 -3.08
N GLN A 57 -10.82 17.69 -2.06
CA GLN A 57 -10.61 18.28 -0.74
C GLN A 57 -9.35 17.76 -0.08
N ARG A 58 -9.12 16.44 -0.11
CA ARG A 58 -7.91 15.83 0.44
C ARG A 58 -6.66 16.36 -0.27
N ARG A 59 -6.71 16.51 -1.61
CA ARG A 59 -5.60 17.11 -2.37
C ARG A 59 -5.34 18.56 -1.97
N ALA A 60 -6.35 19.34 -1.67
CA ALA A 60 -6.22 20.72 -1.20
C ALA A 60 -5.69 20.80 0.24
N GLN A 61 -6.10 19.86 1.10
CA GLN A 61 -5.73 19.83 2.51
C GLN A 61 -4.31 19.32 2.76
N PHE A 62 -3.84 18.30 2.03
CA PHE A 62 -2.53 17.68 2.25
C PHE A 62 -1.45 18.31 1.38
N ARG A 63 -0.71 19.26 1.94
CA ARG A 63 0.32 20.04 1.23
C ARG A 63 1.72 19.53 1.50
N THR A 64 2.04 19.25 2.76
CA THR A 64 3.34 18.71 3.16
C THR A 64 3.17 17.51 4.06
N LEU A 65 4.18 16.64 4.05
CA LEU A 65 4.32 15.51 4.96
C LEU A 65 5.75 15.47 5.48
N ARG A 66 5.90 15.28 6.79
CA ARG A 66 7.14 14.90 7.45
C ARG A 66 6.87 13.67 8.29
N SER A 67 7.65 12.60 8.09
CA SER A 67 7.48 11.36 8.83
C SER A 67 8.75 10.52 8.79
N LEU A 68 8.93 9.65 9.77
CA LEU A 68 9.71 8.43 9.59
C LEU A 68 8.80 7.36 8.99
N ALA A 69 9.38 6.46 8.21
CA ALA A 69 8.65 5.34 7.64
C ALA A 69 9.50 4.07 7.70
N ARG A 70 8.84 2.95 7.99
CA ARG A 70 9.42 1.62 7.74
C ARG A 70 9.07 1.19 6.33
N ILE A 71 10.08 0.94 5.53
CA ILE A 71 9.95 0.47 4.16
C ILE A 71 10.23 -1.02 4.11
N SER A 72 9.37 -1.78 3.43
CA SER A 72 9.60 -3.17 3.07
C SER A 72 9.45 -3.33 1.56
N TYR A 73 10.52 -3.71 0.91
CA TYR A 73 10.58 -3.93 -0.52
C TYR A 73 10.73 -5.42 -0.84
N ALA A 74 10.06 -5.88 -1.88
CA ALA A 74 10.24 -7.21 -2.45
C ALA A 74 10.21 -7.13 -3.98
N GLY A 75 11.22 -7.69 -4.63
CA GLY A 75 11.37 -7.69 -6.07
C GLY A 75 12.25 -8.84 -6.55
N PRO A 76 12.53 -8.92 -7.86
CA PRO A 76 13.41 -9.93 -8.44
C PRO A 76 14.80 -9.98 -7.78
N GLU A 77 15.31 -8.84 -7.31
CA GLU A 77 16.59 -8.68 -6.63
C GLU A 77 16.57 -9.12 -5.15
N GLY A 78 15.39 -9.48 -4.62
CA GLY A 78 15.24 -9.96 -3.25
C GLY A 78 14.29 -9.15 -2.39
N LYS A 79 14.42 -9.31 -1.07
CA LYS A 79 13.62 -8.59 -0.06
C LYS A 79 14.53 -7.74 0.79
N HIS A 80 14.15 -6.49 0.99
CA HIS A 80 14.89 -5.52 1.78
C HIS A 80 13.95 -4.76 2.71
N GLY A 81 14.45 -4.37 3.88
CA GLY A 81 13.72 -3.53 4.82
C GLY A 81 14.64 -2.48 5.41
N PHE A 82 14.19 -1.24 5.46
CA PHE A 82 14.97 -0.11 5.97
C PHE A 82 14.05 0.97 6.54
N ASP A 83 14.62 1.86 7.32
CA ASP A 83 13.95 3.04 7.82
C ASP A 83 14.28 4.23 6.92
N GLU A 84 13.26 5.05 6.66
CA GLU A 84 13.32 6.18 5.74
C GLU A 84 12.77 7.43 6.42
N ALA A 85 13.54 8.53 6.42
CA ALA A 85 12.97 9.83 6.70
C ALA A 85 12.35 10.40 5.42
N VAL A 86 11.08 10.75 5.49
CA VAL A 86 10.26 11.18 4.35
C VAL A 86 9.85 12.63 4.54
N LEU A 87 10.25 13.50 3.61
CA LEU A 87 9.72 14.86 3.48
C LEU A 87 9.08 14.99 2.10
N VAL A 88 7.85 15.46 2.07
CA VAL A 88 7.10 15.74 0.84
C VAL A 88 6.56 17.15 0.91
N GLN A 89 6.70 17.90 -0.16
CA GLN A 89 5.97 19.14 -0.41
C GLN A 89 5.38 19.05 -1.81
N ARG A 90 4.09 18.90 -1.84
CA ARG A 90 3.36 18.80 -3.09
C ARG A 90 3.35 20.17 -3.82
N PRO A 91 3.31 20.17 -5.18
CA PRO A 91 3.09 18.97 -6.00
C PRO A 91 4.36 18.14 -6.25
N ASP A 92 5.54 18.71 -6.21
CA ASP A 92 6.72 18.20 -6.93
C ASP A 92 8.03 18.29 -6.12
N ARG A 93 7.98 18.23 -4.80
CA ARG A 93 9.20 18.24 -3.96
C ARG A 93 9.23 17.06 -3.03
N LEU A 94 10.36 16.40 -3.02
CA LEU A 94 10.60 15.18 -2.27
C LEU A 94 12.00 15.17 -1.67
N ARG A 95 12.12 14.69 -0.42
CA ARG A 95 13.37 14.23 0.17
C ARG A 95 13.15 12.93 0.88
N LEU A 96 13.98 11.95 0.55
CA LEU A 96 14.03 10.64 1.18
C LEU A 96 15.44 10.41 1.74
N GLU A 97 15.54 9.98 2.99
CA GLU A 97 16.80 9.60 3.59
C GLU A 97 16.71 8.19 4.12
N THR A 98 17.38 7.25 3.45
CA THR A 98 17.50 5.88 3.94
C THR A 98 18.48 5.84 5.12
N LEU A 99 17.99 5.38 6.25
CA LEU A 99 18.70 5.45 7.53
C LEU A 99 19.33 4.11 7.93
N SER A 100 20.45 4.21 8.60
CA SER A 100 21.10 3.12 9.32
C SER A 100 21.49 3.56 10.71
N MET A 101 21.97 2.66 11.53
CA MET A 101 22.48 2.98 12.87
C MET A 101 23.63 4.02 12.85
N LEU A 102 24.33 4.17 11.72
CA LEU A 102 25.46 5.09 11.55
C LEU A 102 25.10 6.34 10.75
N GLY A 103 23.83 6.63 10.59
CA GLY A 103 23.33 7.79 9.83
C GLY A 103 22.77 7.41 8.45
N ALA A 104 22.54 8.41 7.61
CA ALA A 104 22.00 8.21 6.27
C ALA A 104 23.00 7.45 5.37
N ILE A 105 22.50 6.45 4.65
CA ILE A 105 23.27 5.70 3.64
C ILE A 105 22.95 6.17 2.22
N LEU A 106 21.77 6.77 2.05
CA LEU A 106 21.31 7.36 0.80
C LEU A 106 20.43 8.57 1.13
N ILE A 107 20.64 9.66 0.42
CA ILE A 107 19.80 10.86 0.50
C ILE A 107 19.35 11.20 -0.92
N VAL A 108 18.05 11.13 -1.17
CA VAL A 108 17.44 11.52 -2.43
C VAL A 108 16.68 12.82 -2.25
N THR A 109 16.92 13.79 -3.11
CA THR A 109 16.05 14.96 -3.26
C THR A 109 15.58 15.07 -4.70
N ALA A 110 14.34 15.46 -4.89
CA ALA A 110 13.78 15.75 -6.21
C ALA A 110 12.91 17.01 -6.14
N ASN A 111 12.93 17.79 -7.19
CA ASN A 111 12.09 18.94 -7.41
C ASN A 111 11.75 19.07 -8.90
N ASP A 112 11.09 20.15 -9.31
CA ASP A 112 10.68 20.42 -10.69
C ASP A 112 11.83 20.46 -11.71
N LYS A 113 13.09 20.57 -11.26
CA LYS A 113 14.28 20.72 -12.12
C LYS A 113 15.15 19.47 -12.13
N GLU A 114 15.46 18.95 -10.95
CA GLU A 114 16.48 17.94 -10.80
C GLU A 114 16.11 16.86 -9.79
N ILE A 115 16.68 15.68 -9.98
CA ILE A 115 16.77 14.62 -9.00
C ILE A 115 18.23 14.42 -8.61
N ILE A 116 18.51 14.35 -7.31
CA ILE A 116 19.84 14.15 -6.76
C ILE A 116 19.79 12.96 -5.80
N GLY A 117 20.74 12.03 -5.95
CA GLY A 117 21.03 10.99 -4.99
C GLY A 117 22.43 11.15 -4.44
N TYR A 118 22.56 11.17 -3.13
CA TYR A 118 23.86 11.21 -2.47
C TYR A 118 24.05 9.95 -1.63
N HIS A 119 25.14 9.23 -1.87
CA HIS A 119 25.60 8.07 -1.13
C HIS A 119 26.78 8.46 -0.23
N PRO A 120 26.55 8.88 1.03
CA PRO A 120 27.60 9.42 1.88
C PRO A 120 28.78 8.46 2.10
N ARG A 121 28.51 7.15 2.21
CA ARG A 121 29.56 6.15 2.47
C ARG A 121 30.46 5.91 1.26
N ASP A 122 29.86 5.94 0.07
CA ASP A 122 30.55 5.64 -1.18
C ASP A 122 31.19 6.90 -1.79
N GLY A 123 30.88 8.08 -1.25
CA GLY A 123 31.33 9.35 -1.80
C GLY A 123 30.83 9.58 -3.23
N VAL A 124 29.60 9.14 -3.53
CA VAL A 124 28.98 9.26 -4.87
C VAL A 124 27.80 10.20 -4.80
N PHE A 125 27.80 11.17 -5.72
CA PHE A 125 26.75 12.15 -5.91
C PHE A 125 26.17 11.99 -7.31
N VAL A 126 24.91 11.60 -7.38
CA VAL A 126 24.21 11.36 -8.64
C VAL A 126 23.31 12.56 -8.92
N ARG A 127 23.34 13.09 -10.12
CA ARG A 127 22.47 14.19 -10.52
C ARG A 127 21.89 13.97 -11.91
N GLY A 128 20.65 14.36 -12.11
CA GLY A 128 20.00 14.39 -13.42
C GLY A 128 18.74 15.26 -13.41
N GLN A 129 18.16 15.44 -14.58
CA GLN A 129 16.88 16.12 -14.72
C GLN A 129 15.75 15.32 -14.06
N SER A 130 14.76 16.01 -13.50
CA SER A 130 13.55 15.41 -12.93
C SER A 130 12.60 14.95 -14.05
N SER A 131 13.07 14.02 -14.88
CA SER A 131 12.28 13.42 -15.94
C SER A 131 11.70 12.08 -15.50
N LYS A 132 10.59 11.66 -16.11
CA LYS A 132 9.99 10.34 -15.86
C LYS A 132 10.99 9.20 -16.06
N ALA A 133 11.87 9.31 -17.08
CA ALA A 133 12.90 8.31 -17.36
C ALA A 133 13.93 8.22 -16.21
N ASN A 134 14.38 9.34 -15.69
CA ASN A 134 15.34 9.38 -14.59
C ASN A 134 14.71 8.97 -13.26
N LEU A 135 13.45 9.37 -13.00
CA LEU A 135 12.69 8.88 -11.85
C LEU A 135 12.51 7.36 -11.90
N LEU A 136 12.14 6.82 -13.06
CA LEU A 136 12.02 5.37 -13.25
C LEU A 136 13.34 4.64 -13.00
N ARG A 137 14.47 5.17 -13.44
CA ARG A 137 15.80 4.58 -13.18
C ARG A 137 16.10 4.51 -11.69
N TYR A 138 15.74 5.54 -10.94
CA TYR A 138 16.03 5.65 -9.52
C TYR A 138 15.03 4.90 -8.65
N THR A 139 13.74 5.10 -8.89
CA THR A 139 12.65 4.52 -8.08
C THR A 139 12.23 3.13 -8.55
N GLN A 140 12.55 2.78 -9.79
CA GLN A 140 12.07 1.56 -10.45
C GLN A 140 10.53 1.49 -10.56
N ILE A 141 9.84 2.62 -10.41
CA ILE A 141 8.38 2.75 -10.50
C ILE A 141 8.05 3.76 -11.60
N PRO A 142 7.15 3.45 -12.57
CA PRO A 142 6.85 4.30 -13.72
C PRO A 142 5.89 5.45 -13.36
N LEU A 143 6.27 6.25 -12.36
CA LEU A 143 5.52 7.42 -11.89
C LEU A 143 6.30 8.72 -12.14
N GLU A 144 5.58 9.81 -12.30
CA GLU A 144 6.11 11.16 -12.31
C GLU A 144 6.27 11.68 -10.87
N LEU A 145 7.03 12.76 -10.69
CA LEU A 145 7.38 13.25 -9.35
C LEU A 145 6.15 13.68 -8.54
N ASP A 146 5.21 14.37 -9.18
CA ASP A 146 3.95 14.79 -8.56
C ASP A 146 3.05 13.59 -8.19
N GLU A 147 3.12 12.51 -8.97
CA GLU A 147 2.42 11.25 -8.69
C GLU A 147 3.04 10.54 -7.48
N ILE A 148 4.37 10.50 -7.40
CA ILE A 148 5.11 9.95 -6.23
C ILE A 148 4.79 10.79 -4.98
N ALA A 149 4.85 12.11 -5.09
CA ALA A 149 4.54 13.00 -3.99
C ALA A 149 3.08 12.86 -3.51
N ALA A 150 2.14 12.64 -4.44
CA ALA A 150 0.74 12.37 -4.11
C ALA A 150 0.60 11.05 -3.35
N LEU A 151 1.20 9.96 -3.84
CA LEU A 151 1.15 8.65 -3.17
C LEU A 151 1.71 8.73 -1.75
N LEU A 152 2.88 9.32 -1.56
CA LEU A 152 3.49 9.47 -0.24
C LEU A 152 2.64 10.35 0.69
N ALA A 153 1.91 11.32 0.14
CA ALA A 153 0.93 12.11 0.90
C ALA A 153 -0.39 11.35 1.16
N GLY A 154 -0.47 10.04 0.86
CA GLY A 154 -1.66 9.22 1.09
C GLY A 154 -2.81 9.50 0.12
N LEU A 155 -2.49 9.96 -1.08
CA LEU A 155 -3.46 10.35 -2.10
C LEU A 155 -3.31 9.48 -3.35
N PRO A 156 -4.41 9.08 -4.00
CA PRO A 156 -4.33 8.50 -5.34
C PRO A 156 -3.76 9.56 -6.32
N PRO A 157 -2.81 9.17 -7.19
CA PRO A 157 -2.18 10.09 -8.14
C PRO A 157 -3.08 10.32 -9.38
N VAL A 158 -4.24 10.89 -9.14
CA VAL A 158 -5.23 11.22 -10.17
C VAL A 158 -5.63 12.68 -10.05
N ASP A 159 -5.93 13.31 -11.16
CA ASP A 159 -6.61 14.60 -11.18
C ASP A 159 -8.13 14.36 -11.22
N ALA A 160 -8.77 14.44 -10.06
CA ALA A 160 -10.20 14.20 -9.95
C ALA A 160 -11.05 15.27 -10.67
N ALA A 161 -10.50 16.48 -10.87
CA ALA A 161 -11.18 17.55 -11.58
C ALA A 161 -11.11 17.37 -13.10
N ALA A 162 -10.12 16.65 -13.60
CA ALA A 162 -9.93 16.37 -15.03
C ALA A 162 -10.78 15.17 -15.48
N THR A 163 -12.07 15.30 -15.53
CA THR A 163 -13.05 14.26 -15.90
C THR A 163 -13.02 13.84 -17.38
N PRO A 164 -13.64 12.69 -17.76
CA PRO A 164 -14.86 12.10 -17.19
C PRO A 164 -14.62 10.86 -16.31
N TRP A 165 -15.24 10.81 -15.14
CA TRP A 165 -15.30 9.64 -14.28
C TRP A 165 -16.63 8.89 -14.47
N ARG A 166 -16.57 7.55 -14.49
CA ARG A 166 -17.73 6.68 -14.39
C ARG A 166 -17.69 6.00 -13.03
N GLN A 167 -18.80 5.94 -12.34
CA GLN A 167 -18.92 5.24 -11.07
C GLN A 167 -19.37 3.79 -11.27
N GLU A 168 -18.72 2.87 -10.57
CA GLU A 168 -19.13 1.48 -10.41
C GLU A 168 -19.08 1.13 -8.92
N GLY A 169 -20.25 1.03 -8.28
CA GLY A 169 -20.35 0.88 -6.83
C GLY A 169 -19.63 2.02 -6.10
N ASN A 170 -18.72 1.70 -5.18
CA ASN A 170 -17.89 2.68 -4.47
C ASN A 170 -16.53 2.92 -5.18
N SER A 171 -16.49 2.84 -6.49
CA SER A 171 -15.28 3.08 -7.27
C SER A 171 -15.53 4.11 -8.37
N LEU A 172 -14.54 4.95 -8.60
CA LEU A 172 -14.47 5.87 -9.74
C LEU A 172 -13.52 5.29 -10.80
N MET A 173 -14.01 5.21 -12.04
CA MET A 173 -13.28 4.68 -13.19
C MET A 173 -13.00 5.81 -14.17
N PHE A 174 -11.73 6.08 -14.44
CA PHE A 174 -11.30 7.10 -15.40
C PHE A 174 -10.89 6.46 -16.73
N SER A 175 -11.60 6.79 -17.79
CA SER A 175 -11.44 6.19 -19.11
C SER A 175 -11.29 7.25 -20.20
N PRO A 176 -10.15 7.97 -20.29
CA PRO A 176 -9.91 8.91 -21.38
C PRO A 176 -9.92 8.15 -22.71
N ASN A 177 -10.60 8.69 -23.69
CA ASN A 177 -10.72 8.08 -25.02
C ASN A 177 -11.31 6.65 -25.00
N GLY A 178 -12.17 6.35 -24.02
CA GLY A 178 -12.85 5.06 -23.91
C GLY A 178 -12.00 3.90 -23.36
N ARG A 179 -10.74 4.14 -23.00
CA ARG A 179 -9.87 3.13 -22.38
C ARG A 179 -9.70 3.43 -20.90
N LEU A 180 -9.88 2.41 -20.06
CA LEU A 180 -9.66 2.53 -18.65
C LEU A 180 -8.17 2.84 -18.39
N LYS A 181 -7.92 3.98 -17.72
CA LYS A 181 -6.57 4.41 -17.35
C LYS A 181 -6.34 4.29 -15.84
N ASP A 182 -7.25 4.81 -15.04
CA ASP A 182 -7.13 4.79 -13.60
C ASP A 182 -8.47 4.37 -12.96
N ALA A 183 -8.40 3.68 -11.81
CA ALA A 183 -9.54 3.37 -10.98
C ALA A 183 -9.21 3.69 -9.51
N VAL A 184 -10.17 4.27 -8.79
CA VAL A 184 -10.06 4.56 -7.36
C VAL A 184 -11.24 3.92 -6.64
N ALA A 185 -10.96 3.02 -5.72
CA ALA A 185 -11.97 2.44 -4.83
C ALA A 185 -11.95 3.16 -3.47
N PHE A 186 -13.12 3.28 -2.86
CA PHE A 186 -13.32 3.99 -1.61
C PHE A 186 -13.89 3.08 -0.53
N GLU A 187 -13.59 3.42 0.71
CA GLU A 187 -14.24 2.84 1.87
C GLU A 187 -15.71 3.30 1.90
N SER A 188 -16.62 2.37 2.27
CA SER A 188 -18.05 2.59 2.14
C SER A 188 -18.65 3.59 3.13
N GLN A 189 -18.02 3.82 4.29
CA GLN A 189 -18.57 4.70 5.34
C GLN A 189 -17.90 6.07 5.38
N LEU A 190 -16.63 6.17 5.05
CA LEU A 190 -15.81 7.36 5.23
C LEU A 190 -15.46 8.06 3.92
N ALA A 191 -15.79 7.48 2.76
CA ALA A 191 -15.41 7.97 1.44
C ALA A 191 -13.91 8.26 1.29
N VAL A 192 -13.05 7.53 2.02
CA VAL A 192 -11.60 7.63 1.86
C VAL A 192 -11.12 6.64 0.81
N PRO A 193 -10.12 6.98 -0.01
CA PRO A 193 -9.54 6.03 -0.96
C PRO A 193 -8.95 4.82 -0.26
N THR A 194 -9.29 3.62 -0.70
CA THR A 194 -8.70 2.36 -0.20
C THR A 194 -7.77 1.73 -1.22
N LYS A 195 -8.00 1.98 -2.50
CA LYS A 195 -7.18 1.44 -3.57
C LYS A 195 -7.18 2.37 -4.78
N TRP A 196 -6.02 2.51 -5.38
CA TRP A 196 -5.86 3.08 -6.71
C TRP A 196 -5.20 2.06 -7.62
N GLN A 197 -5.61 1.99 -8.87
CA GLN A 197 -5.03 1.16 -9.91
C GLN A 197 -4.81 1.98 -11.17
N ARG A 198 -3.66 1.75 -11.80
CA ARG A 198 -3.34 2.24 -13.14
C ARG A 198 -3.29 1.09 -14.12
N PHE A 199 -3.86 1.31 -15.28
CA PHE A 199 -3.91 0.34 -16.37
C PHE A 199 -3.06 0.84 -17.54
N ASN A 200 -2.31 -0.07 -18.14
CA ASN A 200 -1.54 0.22 -19.35
C ASN A 200 -2.42 0.22 -20.60
N GLY A 201 -1.81 0.49 -21.77
CA GLY A 201 -2.50 0.53 -23.06
C GLY A 201 -3.17 -0.79 -23.48
N SER A 202 -2.76 -1.94 -22.94
CA SER A 202 -3.38 -3.25 -23.17
C SER A 202 -4.51 -3.57 -22.18
N GLY A 203 -4.76 -2.72 -21.18
CA GLY A 203 -5.75 -2.94 -20.13
C GLY A 203 -5.25 -3.80 -18.97
N ALA A 204 -3.97 -4.16 -18.95
CA ALA A 204 -3.37 -4.85 -17.80
C ALA A 204 -3.06 -3.85 -16.68
N VAL A 205 -3.16 -4.31 -15.41
CA VAL A 205 -2.77 -3.50 -14.25
C VAL A 205 -1.26 -3.26 -14.27
N GLU A 206 -0.87 -2.01 -14.39
CA GLU A 206 0.53 -1.56 -14.36
C GLU A 206 0.98 -1.28 -12.92
N LEU A 207 0.13 -0.58 -12.15
CA LEU A 207 0.38 -0.22 -10.76
C LEU A 207 -0.89 -0.39 -9.93
N THR A 208 -0.70 -0.76 -8.68
CA THR A 208 -1.74 -0.71 -7.64
C THR A 208 -1.16 -0.02 -6.41
N ALA A 209 -1.88 0.91 -5.82
CA ALA A 209 -1.62 1.39 -4.47
C ALA A 209 -2.83 1.09 -3.58
N GLN A 210 -2.58 0.55 -2.39
CA GLN A 210 -3.59 0.32 -1.37
C GLN A 210 -3.28 1.22 -0.17
N PHE A 211 -4.32 1.86 0.36
CA PHE A 211 -4.25 2.79 1.49
C PHE A 211 -5.03 2.19 2.65
N SER A 212 -4.39 2.03 3.79
CA SER A 212 -5.00 1.44 4.99
C SER A 212 -4.47 2.05 6.28
N ASP A 213 -4.98 1.54 7.41
CA ASP A 213 -4.57 1.96 8.75
C ASP A 213 -4.74 3.48 8.93
N TYR A 214 -5.95 3.98 8.60
CA TYR A 214 -6.27 5.39 8.66
C TYR A 214 -6.29 5.91 10.09
N ILE A 215 -5.61 7.03 10.33
CA ILE A 215 -5.64 7.79 11.59
C ILE A 215 -6.24 9.17 11.38
N THR A 216 -6.79 9.74 12.45
CA THR A 216 -7.23 11.13 12.45
C THR A 216 -6.05 12.04 12.74
N THR A 217 -5.84 13.04 11.87
CA THR A 217 -4.85 14.10 12.03
C THR A 217 -5.52 15.46 12.03
N ALA A 218 -4.80 16.53 12.33
CA ALA A 218 -5.33 17.89 12.23
C ALA A 218 -5.74 18.28 10.80
N ALA A 219 -5.17 17.62 9.79
CA ALA A 219 -5.49 17.84 8.37
C ALA A 219 -6.57 16.88 7.83
N GLY A 220 -7.11 15.98 8.66
CA GLY A 220 -8.09 14.98 8.28
C GLY A 220 -7.55 13.54 8.39
N LEU A 221 -8.27 12.58 7.83
CA LEU A 221 -7.90 11.17 7.84
C LEU A 221 -6.68 10.91 6.94
N PHE A 222 -5.64 10.28 7.48
CA PHE A 222 -4.41 9.94 6.78
C PHE A 222 -4.10 8.44 6.86
N PRO A 223 -3.79 7.74 5.75
CA PRO A 223 -3.40 6.34 5.78
C PRO A 223 -1.95 6.21 6.27
N THR A 224 -1.73 5.48 7.35
CA THR A 224 -0.37 5.22 7.85
C THR A 224 0.31 4.06 7.14
N LYS A 225 -0.44 3.31 6.34
CA LYS A 225 0.09 2.21 5.54
C LYS A 225 -0.28 2.36 4.08
N ILE A 226 0.74 2.28 3.22
CA ILE A 226 0.59 2.27 1.77
C ILE A 226 1.31 1.05 1.21
N ASN A 227 0.60 0.21 0.44
CA ASN A 227 1.19 -0.88 -0.32
C ASN A 227 1.16 -0.52 -1.81
N VAL A 228 2.32 -0.50 -2.45
CA VAL A 228 2.43 -0.28 -3.90
C VAL A 228 2.89 -1.57 -4.56
N GLU A 229 2.20 -1.99 -5.59
CA GLU A 229 2.56 -3.15 -6.39
C GLU A 229 2.69 -2.77 -7.86
N ALA A 230 3.76 -3.24 -8.49
CA ALA A 230 4.01 -3.19 -9.92
C ALA A 230 4.04 -4.63 -10.47
N PRO A 231 2.86 -5.24 -10.78
CA PRO A 231 2.77 -6.67 -11.07
C PRO A 231 3.60 -7.10 -12.27
N LEU A 232 3.69 -6.25 -13.30
CA LEU A 232 4.45 -6.54 -14.52
C LEU A 232 5.97 -6.60 -14.28
N GLN A 233 6.46 -5.93 -13.23
CA GLN A 233 7.86 -5.95 -12.80
C GLN A 233 8.11 -6.91 -11.64
N GLY A 234 7.07 -7.54 -11.09
CA GLY A 234 7.16 -8.40 -9.91
C GLY A 234 7.60 -7.68 -8.65
N LYS A 235 7.33 -6.37 -8.54
CA LYS A 235 7.77 -5.52 -7.44
C LYS A 235 6.64 -5.16 -6.49
N LYS A 236 6.97 -5.12 -5.20
CA LYS A 236 6.09 -4.72 -4.10
C LYS A 236 6.83 -3.82 -3.13
N LEU A 237 6.18 -2.76 -2.70
CA LEU A 237 6.68 -1.82 -1.72
C LEU A 237 5.60 -1.62 -0.64
N GLU A 238 5.94 -1.85 0.61
CA GLU A 238 5.11 -1.47 1.75
C GLU A 238 5.76 -0.30 2.47
N ILE A 239 5.00 0.75 2.72
CA ILE A 239 5.39 1.94 3.46
C ILE A 239 4.52 2.02 4.71
N ARG A 240 5.13 2.07 5.90
CA ARG A 240 4.46 2.29 7.18
C ARG A 240 4.99 3.57 7.80
N PHE A 241 4.18 4.60 7.79
CA PHE A 241 4.51 5.88 8.40
C PHE A 241 4.41 5.82 9.93
N GLN A 242 5.36 6.46 10.59
CA GLN A 242 5.44 6.61 12.03
C GLN A 242 5.28 8.10 12.35
N GLU A 243 4.29 8.42 13.18
CA GLU A 243 4.01 9.79 13.63
C GLU A 243 3.99 10.83 12.49
N PRO A 244 3.12 10.64 11.46
CA PRO A 244 3.11 11.53 10.31
C PRO A 244 2.62 12.94 10.70
N GLU A 245 3.43 13.94 10.40
CA GLU A 245 3.10 15.34 10.54
C GLU A 245 2.68 15.91 9.18
N LEU A 246 1.40 16.21 9.04
CA LEU A 246 0.84 16.84 7.85
C LEU A 246 0.86 18.36 8.00
N ASN A 247 1.13 19.04 6.89
CA ASN A 247 1.14 20.49 6.78
C ASN A 247 2.18 21.18 7.70
N ALA A 248 3.21 20.41 8.11
CA ALA A 248 4.36 20.98 8.79
C ALA A 248 5.09 21.97 7.86
N THR A 249 5.64 23.05 8.43
CA THR A 249 6.53 23.94 7.69
C THR A 249 7.84 23.22 7.41
N ILE A 250 8.19 23.06 6.13
CA ILE A 250 9.45 22.45 5.69
C ILE A 250 10.23 23.53 4.95
N PRO A 251 11.48 23.83 5.38
CA PRO A 251 12.33 24.80 4.69
C PRO A 251 12.59 24.38 3.23
N ALA A 252 12.58 25.33 2.30
CA ALA A 252 12.73 25.02 0.88
C ALA A 252 14.08 24.37 0.53
N GLU A 253 15.14 24.73 1.26
CA GLU A 253 16.47 24.16 1.14
C GLU A 253 16.53 22.66 1.50
N SER A 254 15.55 22.14 2.24
CA SER A 254 15.46 20.70 2.53
C SER A 254 15.31 19.85 1.27
N PHE A 255 14.79 20.43 0.19
CA PHE A 255 14.54 19.74 -1.08
C PHE A 255 15.65 19.94 -2.11
N SER A 256 16.82 20.38 -1.69
CA SER A 256 18.00 20.53 -2.52
C SER A 256 19.23 19.97 -1.83
N GLN A 257 20.24 19.62 -2.60
CA GLN A 257 21.53 19.17 -2.09
C GLN A 257 22.67 19.86 -2.81
N GLN A 258 23.70 20.22 -2.06
CA GLN A 258 24.96 20.69 -2.62
C GLN A 258 25.97 19.55 -2.62
N LYS A 259 26.68 19.36 -3.74
CA LYS A 259 27.73 18.36 -3.84
C LYS A 259 28.88 18.69 -2.89
N PRO A 260 29.28 17.79 -1.97
CA PRO A 260 30.48 17.96 -1.16
C PRO A 260 31.75 18.05 -2.02
N ALA A 261 32.76 18.78 -1.55
CA ALA A 261 33.94 19.12 -2.35
C ALA A 261 34.73 17.93 -2.92
N HIS A 262 34.77 16.80 -2.19
CA HIS A 262 35.58 15.65 -2.55
C HIS A 262 34.76 14.46 -3.07
N VAL A 263 33.50 14.69 -3.45
CA VAL A 263 32.58 13.65 -3.88
C VAL A 263 32.54 13.59 -5.40
N GLN A 264 32.57 12.37 -5.95
CA GLN A 264 32.42 12.15 -7.39
C GLN A 264 30.96 12.41 -7.80
N GLU A 265 30.79 13.21 -8.85
CA GLU A 265 29.47 13.41 -9.46
C GLU A 265 29.32 12.50 -10.67
N ILE A 266 28.16 11.80 -10.72
CA ILE A 266 27.81 10.88 -11.80
C ILE A 266 26.45 11.30 -12.35
N PRO A 267 26.33 11.46 -13.69
CA PRO A 267 25.01 11.63 -14.32
C PRO A 267 24.08 10.46 -14.02
N ILE A 268 22.82 10.74 -13.73
CA ILE A 268 21.82 9.71 -13.42
C ILE A 268 21.61 8.73 -14.58
N GLU A 269 21.85 9.17 -15.80
CA GLU A 269 21.75 8.38 -17.02
C GLU A 269 22.75 7.20 -17.06
N LEU A 270 23.80 7.26 -16.25
CA LEU A 270 24.80 6.19 -16.12
C LEU A 270 24.46 5.15 -15.05
N ILE A 271 23.38 5.35 -14.27
CA ILE A 271 22.93 4.36 -13.31
C ILE A 271 22.11 3.28 -14.02
N GLY A 272 22.49 2.01 -13.82
CA GLY A 272 21.74 0.85 -14.32
C GLY A 272 21.86 0.63 -15.84
N SER A 273 22.94 1.15 -16.46
CA SER A 273 23.33 0.79 -17.81
C SER A 273 24.16 -0.48 -17.85
#